data_560243c3c47f27b5cec1d911e6712c7e
#
_entry.id   560243c3c47f27b5cec1d911e6712c7e
#
_cell.length_a   1.000
_cell.length_b   1.000
_cell.length_c   1.000
_cell.angle_alpha   90.00
_cell.angle_beta   90.00
_cell.angle_gamma   90.00
#
_symmetry.space_group_name_H-M   'P 1'
#
loop_
_entity.id
_entity.type
_entity.pdbx_description
1 polymer ?
#
loop_
_entity_poly.entity_id
_entity_poly.type
_entity_poly.pdbx_seq_one_letter_code
_entity_poly.pdbx_strand_id
1 'polypeptide(L)'
;MKKLLILIVAVLNYNFTFAQPPSPSQIQARLPKGTIIRGNIPYNSDTLKKHLLDIYLPVNVKGNVPLGGIPLVVFIHGGGWLGNDKYADMGYMPNTVAAMLNNGMAVASIDYRFATDAVFPAILQDCNKAVSFLYDNADKYNLDKNKIALMGFSAGGHLASLMGTSQNNKVTDLYFPNSYRPFQYKAVVDFYGPTDLILLPGNEDEKSPEALLIGATPLSRPNLAKAASPLTYIDKNDPPFLIYHGEKDNIVSNKQSKLFSAWLKYYGVKNELVIVKDAPHFGTMYDVEEIRVKVIGFLKAELK
;
A
#
# COMPACT_ATOMS: atom_id res chain seq x y z
N MET A 1 -22.94 -48.87 27.11
CA MET A 1 -23.18 -48.07 25.88
C MET A 1 -22.42 -46.74 25.97
N LYS A 2 -21.24 -46.69 25.37
CA LYS A 2 -20.41 -45.45 25.32
C LYS A 2 -20.88 -44.62 24.11
N LYS A 3 -21.42 -43.44 24.38
CA LYS A 3 -21.75 -42.48 23.31
C LYS A 3 -20.47 -41.84 22.80
N LEU A 4 -20.14 -42.13 21.54
CA LEU A 4 -19.04 -41.51 20.81
C LEU A 4 -19.49 -40.11 20.40
N LEU A 5 -18.91 -39.08 20.98
CA LEU A 5 -19.10 -37.70 20.60
C LEU A 5 -18.21 -37.40 19.40
N ILE A 6 -18.77 -37.35 18.20
CA ILE A 6 -18.04 -36.95 16.99
C ILE A 6 -17.97 -35.43 17.00
N LEU A 7 -16.79 -34.87 17.27
CA LEU A 7 -16.51 -33.46 17.13
C LEU A 7 -16.29 -33.18 15.64
N ILE A 8 -17.27 -32.57 14.98
CA ILE A 8 -17.12 -32.07 13.60
C ILE A 8 -16.29 -30.80 13.68
N VAL A 9 -14.99 -30.90 13.39
CA VAL A 9 -14.14 -29.74 13.17
C VAL A 9 -14.51 -29.18 11.79
N ALA A 10 -15.23 -28.07 11.77
CA ALA A 10 -15.46 -27.31 10.54
C ALA A 10 -14.14 -26.67 10.09
N VAL A 11 -13.49 -27.28 9.12
CA VAL A 11 -12.34 -26.69 8.43
C VAL A 11 -12.89 -25.53 7.58
N LEU A 12 -12.74 -24.29 8.05
CA LEU A 12 -12.99 -23.09 7.26
C LEU A 12 -11.91 -23.01 6.18
N ASN A 13 -12.23 -23.49 4.99
CA ASN A 13 -11.43 -23.22 3.81
C ASN A 13 -11.60 -21.74 3.44
N TYR A 14 -10.61 -20.93 3.76
CA TYR A 14 -10.51 -19.55 3.23
C TYR A 14 -10.17 -19.63 1.74
N ASN A 15 -11.19 -19.73 0.90
CA ASN A 15 -11.02 -19.47 -0.53
C ASN A 15 -11.02 -17.95 -0.73
N PHE A 16 -9.86 -17.33 -0.75
CA PHE A 16 -9.72 -15.96 -1.21
C PHE A 16 -9.99 -15.91 -2.70
N THR A 17 -11.25 -15.72 -3.09
CA THR A 17 -11.58 -15.37 -4.47
C THR A 17 -11.34 -13.87 -4.65
N PHE A 18 -10.16 -13.51 -5.13
CA PHE A 18 -9.93 -12.14 -5.58
C PHE A 18 -10.80 -11.87 -6.81
N ALA A 19 -11.54 -10.74 -6.80
CA ALA A 19 -12.19 -10.26 -7.99
C ALA A 19 -11.11 -10.01 -9.07
N GLN A 20 -11.40 -10.38 -10.32
CA GLN A 20 -10.43 -10.14 -11.39
C GLN A 20 -10.15 -8.63 -11.49
N PRO A 21 -8.88 -8.20 -11.48
CA PRO A 21 -8.53 -6.80 -11.62
C PRO A 21 -9.10 -6.20 -12.91
N PRO A 22 -9.47 -4.91 -12.91
CA PRO A 22 -9.95 -4.27 -14.13
C PRO A 22 -8.84 -4.22 -15.18
N SER A 23 -9.23 -4.32 -16.45
CA SER A 23 -8.28 -4.20 -17.56
C SER A 23 -7.74 -2.77 -17.69
N PRO A 24 -6.57 -2.57 -18.34
CA PRO A 24 -6.02 -1.24 -18.61
C PRO A 24 -7.01 -0.29 -19.30
N SER A 25 -7.82 -0.79 -20.23
CA SER A 25 -8.84 -0.01 -20.92
C SER A 25 -9.99 0.44 -20.00
N GLN A 26 -10.39 -0.42 -19.06
CA GLN A 26 -11.39 -0.08 -18.05
C GLN A 26 -10.87 0.99 -17.07
N ILE A 27 -9.58 0.93 -16.70
CA ILE A 27 -8.95 2.00 -15.91
C ILE A 27 -8.95 3.29 -16.71
N GLN A 28 -8.45 3.28 -17.95
CA GLN A 28 -8.39 4.46 -18.81
C GLN A 28 -9.75 5.15 -18.99
N ALA A 29 -10.82 4.37 -19.15
CA ALA A 29 -12.18 4.89 -19.31
C ALA A 29 -12.70 5.65 -18.07
N ARG A 30 -12.12 5.43 -16.89
CA ARG A 30 -12.50 6.07 -15.62
C ARG A 30 -11.64 7.28 -15.26
N LEU A 31 -10.54 7.51 -15.99
CA LEU A 31 -9.64 8.63 -15.75
C LEU A 31 -10.13 9.90 -16.45
N PRO A 32 -9.71 11.08 -15.96
CA PRO A 32 -10.00 12.35 -16.63
C PRO A 32 -9.55 12.33 -18.09
N LYS A 33 -10.40 12.87 -18.98
CA LYS A 33 -10.09 12.93 -20.42
C LYS A 33 -8.76 13.68 -20.65
N GLY A 34 -7.84 13.04 -21.37
CA GLY A 34 -6.52 13.62 -21.67
C GLY A 34 -5.43 13.28 -20.64
N THR A 35 -5.72 12.43 -19.63
CA THR A 35 -4.68 11.84 -18.77
C THR A 35 -3.61 11.16 -19.64
N ILE A 36 -2.35 11.46 -19.38
CA ILE A 36 -1.22 10.84 -20.07
C ILE A 36 -0.85 9.56 -19.31
N ILE A 37 -0.91 8.41 -19.99
CA ILE A 37 -0.58 7.12 -19.40
C ILE A 37 0.76 6.64 -19.96
N ARG A 38 1.67 6.26 -19.06
CA ARG A 38 2.92 5.56 -19.37
C ARG A 38 2.83 4.19 -18.71
N GLY A 39 2.40 3.19 -19.45
CA GLY A 39 2.09 1.86 -18.93
C GLY A 39 3.23 0.85 -19.09
N ASN A 40 3.24 -0.15 -18.21
CA ASN A 40 4.15 -1.30 -18.25
C ASN A 40 5.64 -0.91 -18.28
N ILE A 41 6.01 0.08 -17.47
CA ILE A 41 7.40 0.53 -17.34
C ILE A 41 8.13 -0.45 -16.42
N PRO A 42 9.21 -1.10 -16.87
CA PRO A 42 10.02 -1.94 -15.99
C PRO A 42 10.83 -1.08 -15.05
N TYR A 43 10.71 -1.32 -13.74
CA TYR A 43 11.49 -0.64 -12.72
C TYR A 43 12.72 -1.42 -12.25
N ASN A 44 12.86 -2.65 -12.70
CA ASN A 44 14.02 -3.50 -12.49
C ASN A 44 14.62 -3.94 -13.83
N SER A 45 15.87 -4.40 -13.81
CA SER A 45 16.60 -4.84 -15.02
C SER A 45 16.24 -6.25 -15.50
N ASP A 46 15.26 -6.89 -14.88
CA ASP A 46 14.76 -8.21 -15.26
C ASP A 46 13.51 -8.13 -16.16
N THR A 47 12.99 -9.30 -16.54
CA THR A 47 11.80 -9.42 -17.39
C THR A 47 10.54 -9.84 -16.62
N LEU A 48 10.55 -9.74 -15.30
CA LEU A 48 9.41 -10.16 -14.48
C LEU A 48 8.23 -9.21 -14.66
N LYS A 49 7.07 -9.76 -15.00
CA LYS A 49 5.83 -8.97 -15.12
C LYS A 49 5.41 -8.30 -13.81
N LYS A 50 5.91 -8.81 -12.67
CA LYS A 50 5.71 -8.23 -11.35
C LYS A 50 6.68 -7.12 -11.00
N HIS A 51 7.58 -6.75 -11.91
CA HIS A 51 8.47 -5.60 -11.80
C HIS A 51 8.09 -4.48 -12.78
N LEU A 52 6.79 -4.29 -12.98
CA LEU A 52 6.24 -3.24 -13.84
C LEU A 52 5.49 -2.19 -13.02
N LEU A 53 5.45 -0.98 -13.53
CA LEU A 53 4.61 0.09 -13.01
C LEU A 53 3.96 0.87 -14.14
N ASP A 54 2.87 1.57 -13.81
CA ASP A 54 2.23 2.54 -14.69
C ASP A 54 2.28 3.92 -14.05
N ILE A 55 2.51 4.97 -14.87
CA ILE A 55 2.45 6.37 -14.44
C ILE A 55 1.29 7.05 -15.14
N TYR A 56 0.44 7.68 -14.35
CA TYR A 56 -0.70 8.48 -14.78
C TYR A 56 -0.40 9.95 -14.47
N LEU A 57 -0.30 10.77 -15.52
CA LEU A 57 0.04 12.19 -15.40
C LEU A 57 -1.19 13.05 -15.61
N PRO A 58 -1.36 14.15 -14.85
CA PRO A 58 -2.50 15.06 -14.98
C PRO A 58 -2.52 15.77 -16.33
N VAL A 59 -3.71 16.16 -16.77
CA VAL A 59 -3.96 16.74 -18.11
C VAL A 59 -3.28 18.10 -18.32
N ASN A 60 -3.21 18.91 -17.28
CA ASN A 60 -2.80 20.33 -17.37
C ASN A 60 -1.28 20.53 -17.45
N VAL A 61 -0.51 19.46 -17.62
CA VAL A 61 0.96 19.51 -17.66
C VAL A 61 1.51 19.82 -19.05
N LYS A 62 0.69 19.81 -20.10
CA LYS A 62 1.12 20.24 -21.44
C LYS A 62 1.45 21.73 -21.43
N GLY A 63 2.69 22.07 -21.12
CA GLY A 63 3.22 23.44 -21.16
C GLY A 63 3.35 24.16 -19.81
N ASN A 64 2.81 23.64 -18.71
CA ASN A 64 2.88 24.25 -17.37
C ASN A 64 3.25 23.20 -16.30
N VAL A 65 4.38 22.54 -16.46
CA VAL A 65 4.94 21.71 -15.36
C VAL A 65 5.28 22.65 -14.21
N PRO A 66 4.81 22.37 -12.98
CA PRO A 66 5.20 23.16 -11.81
C PRO A 66 6.71 23.24 -11.69
N LEU A 67 7.23 24.37 -11.21
CA LEU A 67 8.65 24.47 -10.88
C LEU A 67 8.99 23.38 -9.85
N GLY A 68 9.95 22.50 -10.17
CA GLY A 68 10.30 21.33 -9.36
C GLY A 68 9.61 20.03 -9.77
N GLY A 69 8.61 20.05 -10.64
CA GLY A 69 7.91 18.84 -11.13
C GLY A 69 6.53 18.64 -10.50
N ILE A 70 5.90 17.52 -10.87
CA ILE A 70 4.57 17.10 -10.45
C ILE A 70 4.67 16.27 -9.18
N PRO A 71 3.96 16.60 -8.09
CA PRO A 71 3.88 15.75 -6.90
C PRO A 71 3.38 14.35 -7.25
N LEU A 72 3.94 13.32 -6.64
CA LEU A 72 3.68 11.92 -6.95
C LEU A 72 3.00 11.19 -5.79
N VAL A 73 1.96 10.44 -6.10
CA VAL A 73 1.36 9.44 -5.18
C VAL A 73 1.66 8.05 -5.74
N VAL A 74 2.36 7.22 -4.97
CA VAL A 74 2.63 5.82 -5.34
C VAL A 74 1.54 4.93 -4.76
N PHE A 75 0.81 4.25 -5.65
CA PHE A 75 -0.26 3.31 -5.34
C PHE A 75 0.30 1.91 -5.19
N ILE A 76 0.03 1.26 -4.05
CA ILE A 76 0.48 -0.10 -3.72
C ILE A 76 -0.75 -0.97 -3.51
N HIS A 77 -0.96 -1.95 -4.39
CA HIS A 77 -2.17 -2.75 -4.40
C HIS A 77 -2.24 -3.73 -3.22
N GLY A 78 -3.47 -4.09 -2.84
CA GLY A 78 -3.77 -5.15 -1.91
C GLY A 78 -3.70 -6.55 -2.53
N GLY A 79 -4.28 -7.53 -1.84
CA GLY A 79 -4.35 -8.90 -2.32
C GLY A 79 -3.60 -9.91 -1.43
N GLY A 80 -3.49 -9.63 -0.11
CA GLY A 80 -2.88 -10.55 0.86
C GLY A 80 -1.44 -10.95 0.53
N TRP A 81 -0.72 -10.12 -0.22
CA TRP A 81 0.62 -10.39 -0.77
C TRP A 81 0.67 -11.61 -1.72
N LEU A 82 -0.47 -12.18 -2.11
CA LEU A 82 -0.60 -13.43 -2.88
C LEU A 82 -1.27 -13.25 -4.23
N GLY A 83 -1.86 -12.10 -4.50
CA GLY A 83 -2.66 -11.87 -5.69
C GLY A 83 -2.79 -10.41 -6.08
N ASN A 84 -3.60 -10.16 -7.11
CA ASN A 84 -3.86 -8.86 -7.72
C ASN A 84 -2.70 -8.32 -8.57
N ASP A 85 -2.89 -7.10 -9.03
CA ASP A 85 -1.93 -6.33 -9.80
C ASP A 85 -2.14 -4.83 -9.60
N LYS A 86 -1.33 -4.01 -10.25
CA LYS A 86 -1.36 -2.55 -10.22
C LYS A 86 -2.70 -1.91 -10.61
N TYR A 87 -3.66 -2.67 -11.17
CA TYR A 87 -4.99 -2.15 -11.55
C TYR A 87 -6.06 -2.39 -10.49
N ALA A 88 -5.86 -3.34 -9.57
CA ALA A 88 -6.91 -3.84 -8.68
C ALA A 88 -7.58 -2.74 -7.87
N ASP A 89 -6.83 -2.01 -7.05
CA ASP A 89 -7.39 -1.00 -6.17
C ASP A 89 -7.76 0.30 -6.90
N MET A 90 -7.15 0.57 -8.05
CA MET A 90 -7.63 1.63 -8.96
C MET A 90 -9.06 1.37 -9.43
N GLY A 91 -9.48 0.11 -9.51
CA GLY A 91 -10.85 -0.30 -9.83
C GLY A 91 -11.86 0.04 -8.74
N TYR A 92 -11.45 0.06 -7.47
CA TYR A 92 -12.29 0.43 -6.33
C TYR A 92 -12.25 1.92 -6.02
N MET A 93 -11.20 2.64 -6.41
CA MET A 93 -10.94 4.04 -6.08
C MET A 93 -10.89 4.98 -7.31
N PRO A 94 -11.74 4.77 -8.36
CA PRO A 94 -11.60 5.53 -9.60
C PRO A 94 -11.82 7.03 -9.43
N ASN A 95 -12.73 7.44 -8.54
CA ASN A 95 -12.99 8.86 -8.31
C ASN A 95 -11.86 9.53 -7.52
N THR A 96 -11.24 8.79 -6.59
CA THR A 96 -10.08 9.29 -5.83
C THR A 96 -8.87 9.44 -6.74
N VAL A 97 -8.60 8.48 -7.64
CA VAL A 97 -7.53 8.60 -8.65
C VAL A 97 -7.79 9.78 -9.58
N ALA A 98 -9.02 9.91 -10.10
CA ALA A 98 -9.41 11.06 -10.95
C ALA A 98 -9.24 12.40 -10.21
N ALA A 99 -9.59 12.46 -8.92
CA ALA A 99 -9.42 13.65 -8.10
C ALA A 99 -7.95 14.02 -7.89
N MET A 100 -7.05 13.06 -7.68
CA MET A 100 -5.61 13.32 -7.59
C MET A 100 -5.09 13.96 -8.89
N LEU A 101 -5.41 13.36 -10.04
CA LEU A 101 -5.03 13.89 -11.35
C LEU A 101 -5.60 15.28 -11.62
N ASN A 102 -6.88 15.51 -11.28
CA ASN A 102 -7.52 16.83 -11.43
C ASN A 102 -6.92 17.89 -10.49
N ASN A 103 -6.29 17.48 -9.40
CA ASN A 103 -5.59 18.37 -8.48
C ASN A 103 -4.08 18.47 -8.76
N GLY A 104 -3.62 18.04 -9.94
CA GLY A 104 -2.25 18.21 -10.39
C GLY A 104 -1.25 17.23 -9.78
N MET A 105 -1.69 16.13 -9.19
CA MET A 105 -0.84 15.07 -8.68
C MET A 105 -0.72 13.96 -9.72
N ALA A 106 0.47 13.41 -9.91
CA ALA A 106 0.69 12.18 -10.66
C ALA A 106 0.40 10.97 -9.77
N VAL A 107 -0.04 9.87 -10.39
CA VAL A 107 -0.20 8.59 -9.71
C VAL A 107 0.71 7.56 -10.37
N ALA A 108 1.52 6.84 -9.60
CA ALA A 108 2.24 5.67 -10.08
C ALA A 108 1.70 4.42 -9.39
N SER A 109 1.13 3.50 -10.14
CA SER A 109 0.66 2.22 -9.61
C SER A 109 1.69 1.15 -9.91
N ILE A 110 2.11 0.41 -8.88
CA ILE A 110 3.24 -0.53 -8.95
C ILE A 110 2.77 -1.97 -8.76
N ASP A 111 3.35 -2.89 -9.53
CA ASP A 111 3.34 -4.31 -9.24
C ASP A 111 4.51 -4.68 -8.32
N TYR A 112 4.39 -5.80 -7.60
CA TYR A 112 5.44 -6.41 -6.80
C TYR A 112 5.25 -7.93 -6.80
N ARG A 113 6.32 -8.71 -6.53
CA ARG A 113 6.24 -10.18 -6.47
C ARG A 113 5.29 -10.64 -5.38
N PHE A 114 4.71 -11.82 -5.57
CA PHE A 114 3.89 -12.45 -4.55
C PHE A 114 4.74 -13.19 -3.50
N ALA A 115 4.16 -13.41 -2.33
CA ALA A 115 4.79 -14.17 -1.25
C ALA A 115 5.06 -15.64 -1.64
N THR A 116 4.31 -16.16 -2.62
CA THR A 116 4.56 -17.47 -3.23
C THR A 116 5.81 -17.50 -4.13
N ASP A 117 6.24 -16.36 -4.62
CA ASP A 117 7.42 -16.24 -5.48
C ASP A 117 8.67 -15.89 -4.67
N ALA A 118 8.51 -15.05 -3.65
CA ALA A 118 9.60 -14.62 -2.78
C ALA A 118 9.08 -14.09 -1.44
N VAL A 119 9.59 -14.63 -0.35
CA VAL A 119 9.21 -14.21 1.01
C VAL A 119 9.78 -12.84 1.39
N PHE A 120 9.24 -12.25 2.46
CA PHE A 120 9.82 -11.04 3.06
C PHE A 120 11.33 -11.21 3.34
N PRO A 121 12.17 -10.19 3.03
CA PRO A 121 11.81 -8.82 2.68
C PRO A 121 11.65 -8.55 1.16
N ALA A 122 11.69 -9.54 0.30
CA ALA A 122 11.76 -9.38 -1.16
C ALA A 122 10.61 -8.52 -1.73
N ILE A 123 9.38 -8.69 -1.24
CA ILE A 123 8.20 -7.91 -1.67
C ILE A 123 8.37 -6.42 -1.34
N LEU A 124 8.87 -6.12 -0.14
CA LEU A 124 9.14 -4.74 0.27
C LEU A 124 10.30 -4.14 -0.52
N GLN A 125 11.32 -4.95 -0.83
CA GLN A 125 12.43 -4.55 -1.68
C GLN A 125 11.95 -4.15 -3.08
N ASP A 126 10.98 -4.88 -3.64
CA ASP A 126 10.36 -4.54 -4.93
C ASP A 126 9.69 -3.16 -4.88
N CYS A 127 8.88 -2.90 -3.85
CA CYS A 127 8.25 -1.60 -3.66
C CYS A 127 9.28 -0.47 -3.50
N ASN A 128 10.30 -0.66 -2.68
CA ASN A 128 11.39 0.30 -2.51
C ASN A 128 12.17 0.52 -3.82
N LYS A 129 12.36 -0.54 -4.63
CA LYS A 129 13.02 -0.44 -5.94
C LYS A 129 12.18 0.36 -6.93
N ALA A 130 10.86 0.14 -6.95
CA ALA A 130 9.95 0.89 -7.81
C ALA A 130 9.97 2.39 -7.48
N VAL A 131 9.95 2.75 -6.19
CA VAL A 131 10.05 4.16 -5.78
C VAL A 131 11.43 4.75 -6.09
N SER A 132 12.51 3.98 -5.90
CA SER A 132 13.86 4.42 -6.27
C SER A 132 13.98 4.69 -7.78
N PHE A 133 13.36 3.83 -8.60
CA PHE A 133 13.28 4.03 -10.05
C PHE A 133 12.53 5.33 -10.41
N LEU A 134 11.39 5.58 -9.77
CA LEU A 134 10.62 6.82 -9.98
C LEU A 134 11.41 8.06 -9.56
N TYR A 135 12.13 7.99 -8.46
CA TYR A 135 13.02 9.05 -7.98
C TYR A 135 14.17 9.33 -8.98
N ASP A 136 14.85 8.28 -9.44
CA ASP A 136 16.00 8.41 -10.37
C ASP A 136 15.58 8.89 -11.77
N ASN A 137 14.32 8.62 -12.17
CA ASN A 137 13.76 9.02 -13.46
C ASN A 137 12.75 10.17 -13.35
N ALA A 138 12.74 10.91 -12.24
CA ALA A 138 11.78 11.97 -12.00
C ALA A 138 11.76 13.03 -13.11
N ASP A 139 12.92 13.48 -13.55
CA ASP A 139 13.04 14.48 -14.63
C ASP A 139 12.44 13.96 -15.95
N LYS A 140 12.64 12.69 -16.29
CA LYS A 140 12.10 12.04 -17.50
C LYS A 140 10.56 12.07 -17.55
N TYR A 141 9.93 11.98 -16.37
CA TYR A 141 8.47 11.92 -16.24
C TYR A 141 7.86 13.23 -15.70
N ASN A 142 8.67 14.28 -15.56
CA ASN A 142 8.27 15.57 -14.98
C ASN A 142 7.73 15.45 -13.54
N LEU A 143 8.25 14.54 -12.74
CA LEU A 143 7.86 14.33 -11.36
C LEU A 143 8.73 15.15 -10.40
N ASP A 144 8.14 15.57 -9.28
CA ASP A 144 8.92 16.15 -8.18
C ASP A 144 9.41 15.04 -7.25
N LYS A 145 10.70 14.70 -7.38
CA LYS A 145 11.33 13.66 -6.58
C LYS A 145 11.37 13.92 -5.07
N ASN A 146 11.08 15.15 -4.64
CA ASN A 146 11.04 15.55 -3.23
C ASN A 146 9.59 15.57 -2.68
N LYS A 147 8.58 15.30 -3.52
CA LYS A 147 7.16 15.33 -3.17
C LYS A 147 6.51 14.00 -3.51
N ILE A 148 6.92 12.95 -2.78
CA ILE A 148 6.43 11.58 -2.96
C ILE A 148 5.59 11.20 -1.73
N ALA A 149 4.35 10.79 -1.96
CA ALA A 149 3.47 10.16 -0.97
C ALA A 149 3.22 8.69 -1.35
N LEU A 150 2.94 7.87 -0.34
CA LEU A 150 2.52 6.49 -0.51
C LEU A 150 1.03 6.37 -0.24
N MET A 151 0.35 5.51 -0.99
CA MET A 151 -1.03 5.11 -0.73
C MET A 151 -1.16 3.62 -0.96
N GLY A 152 -1.67 2.89 0.02
CA GLY A 152 -1.80 1.44 -0.10
C GLY A 152 -3.07 0.89 0.52
N PHE A 153 -3.45 -0.32 0.10
CA PHE A 153 -4.70 -0.98 0.44
C PHE A 153 -4.44 -2.38 0.99
N SER A 154 -4.96 -2.72 2.17
CA SER A 154 -4.76 -4.03 2.79
C SER A 154 -3.26 -4.42 2.85
N ALA A 155 -2.84 -5.48 2.19
CA ALA A 155 -1.42 -5.84 2.03
C ALA A 155 -0.57 -4.68 1.48
N GLY A 156 -1.11 -3.87 0.56
CA GLY A 156 -0.46 -2.64 0.08
C GLY A 156 -0.42 -1.53 1.12
N GLY A 157 -1.44 -1.41 1.98
CA GLY A 157 -1.46 -0.52 3.14
C GLY A 157 -0.37 -0.87 4.15
N HIS A 158 -0.20 -2.17 4.41
CA HIS A 158 0.92 -2.70 5.18
C HIS A 158 2.27 -2.28 4.58
N LEU A 159 2.47 -2.52 3.26
CA LEU A 159 3.73 -2.19 2.58
C LEU A 159 3.99 -0.68 2.59
N ALA A 160 2.98 0.16 2.31
CA ALA A 160 3.08 1.61 2.36
C ALA A 160 3.46 2.09 3.78
N SER A 161 2.79 1.54 4.80
CA SER A 161 3.07 1.88 6.21
C SER A 161 4.47 1.42 6.63
N LEU A 162 4.89 0.22 6.21
CA LEU A 162 6.24 -0.29 6.51
C LEU A 162 7.33 0.53 5.80
N MET A 163 7.12 0.94 4.55
CA MET A 163 8.02 1.85 3.85
C MET A 163 8.11 3.20 4.57
N GLY A 164 6.97 3.76 4.98
CA GLY A 164 6.89 5.03 5.69
C GLY A 164 7.64 5.03 7.01
N THR A 165 7.43 4.01 7.86
CA THR A 165 8.05 3.92 9.18
C THR A 165 9.49 3.43 9.16
N SER A 166 9.90 2.61 8.17
CA SER A 166 11.26 2.07 8.11
C SER A 166 12.28 2.97 7.42
N GLN A 167 11.86 3.99 6.66
CA GLN A 167 12.76 4.82 5.86
C GLN A 167 13.86 5.51 6.68
N ASN A 168 13.56 5.94 7.91
CA ASN A 168 14.52 6.62 8.78
C ASN A 168 15.46 5.64 9.48
N ASN A 169 15.06 4.41 9.65
CA ASN A 169 15.80 3.37 10.36
C ASN A 169 16.94 2.77 9.53
N LYS A 170 17.01 3.05 8.22
CA LYS A 170 18.05 2.60 7.30
C LYS A 170 18.31 1.09 7.39
N VAL A 171 17.23 0.31 7.49
CA VAL A 171 17.32 -1.15 7.53
C VAL A 171 17.69 -1.66 6.15
N THR A 172 18.98 -1.93 5.96
CA THR A 172 19.54 -2.28 4.64
C THR A 172 18.88 -3.48 3.99
N ASP A 173 18.44 -4.46 4.79
CA ASP A 173 17.78 -5.67 4.30
C ASP A 173 16.40 -5.41 3.66
N LEU A 174 15.81 -4.24 3.92
CA LEU A 174 14.53 -3.84 3.31
C LEU A 174 14.71 -3.24 1.90
N TYR A 175 15.93 -3.09 1.45
CA TYR A 175 16.26 -2.48 0.17
C TYR A 175 17.13 -3.40 -0.68
N PHE A 176 16.95 -3.35 -2.01
CA PHE A 176 17.95 -3.92 -2.91
C PHE A 176 19.28 -3.17 -2.81
N PRO A 177 20.40 -3.83 -3.09
CA PRO A 177 21.68 -3.15 -3.19
C PRO A 177 21.58 -1.93 -4.12
N ASN A 178 22.05 -0.78 -3.64
CA ASN A 178 22.02 0.51 -4.37
C ASN A 178 20.63 1.09 -4.67
N SER A 179 19.54 0.55 -4.08
CA SER A 179 18.20 1.11 -4.25
C SER A 179 17.80 2.12 -3.18
N TYR A 180 18.54 2.21 -2.10
CA TYR A 180 18.32 3.22 -1.07
C TYR A 180 18.59 4.63 -1.62
N ARG A 181 17.69 5.58 -1.35
CA ARG A 181 17.82 6.99 -1.72
C ARG A 181 17.63 7.88 -0.51
N PRO A 182 18.39 8.99 -0.42
CA PRO A 182 18.32 9.93 0.70
C PRO A 182 17.14 10.90 0.54
N PHE A 183 15.94 10.40 0.33
CA PHE A 183 14.72 11.20 0.32
C PHE A 183 13.75 10.71 1.40
N GLN A 184 12.77 11.53 1.72
CA GLN A 184 11.74 11.19 2.68
C GLN A 184 10.37 11.20 2.01
N TYR A 185 9.53 10.21 2.34
CA TYR A 185 8.12 10.28 2.01
C TYR A 185 7.46 11.44 2.75
N LYS A 186 6.62 12.18 2.05
CA LYS A 186 5.91 13.34 2.60
C LYS A 186 4.62 12.98 3.29
N ALA A 187 4.01 11.85 2.93
CA ALA A 187 2.77 11.37 3.50
C ALA A 187 2.57 9.88 3.23
N VAL A 188 1.79 9.22 4.08
CA VAL A 188 1.27 7.87 3.86
C VAL A 188 -0.23 7.88 4.04
N VAL A 189 -0.96 7.33 3.08
CA VAL A 189 -2.39 7.03 3.19
C VAL A 189 -2.55 5.52 3.26
N ASP A 190 -2.98 5.02 4.41
CA ASP A 190 -3.15 3.60 4.68
C ASP A 190 -4.64 3.25 4.71
N PHE A 191 -5.07 2.41 3.79
CA PHE A 191 -6.40 1.83 3.81
C PHE A 191 -6.31 0.42 4.38
N TYR A 192 -6.79 0.25 5.61
CA TYR A 192 -7.00 -1.02 6.31
C TYR A 192 -5.81 -2.00 6.26
N GLY A 193 -4.59 -1.48 6.26
CA GLY A 193 -3.38 -2.30 6.30
C GLY A 193 -3.16 -2.97 7.66
N PRO A 194 -2.70 -4.23 7.70
CA PRO A 194 -2.18 -4.82 8.93
C PRO A 194 -0.87 -4.14 9.34
N THR A 195 -0.67 -3.92 10.63
CA THR A 195 0.47 -3.13 11.15
C THR A 195 1.31 -3.88 12.18
N ASP A 196 0.77 -4.98 12.72
CA ASP A 196 1.47 -5.93 13.58
C ASP A 196 1.06 -7.35 13.19
N LEU A 197 1.98 -8.10 12.57
CA LEU A 197 1.70 -9.45 12.06
C LEU A 197 1.52 -10.47 13.18
N ILE A 198 2.07 -10.23 14.38
CA ILE A 198 1.91 -11.14 15.52
C ILE A 198 0.47 -11.09 16.05
N LEU A 199 -0.18 -9.92 15.98
CA LEU A 199 -1.51 -9.70 16.52
C LEU A 199 -2.65 -9.99 15.53
N LEU A 200 -2.35 -10.56 14.37
CA LEU A 200 -3.38 -10.97 13.41
C LEU A 200 -4.00 -12.32 13.79
N PRO A 201 -5.30 -12.53 13.52
CA PRO A 201 -5.93 -13.84 13.64
C PRO A 201 -5.24 -14.85 12.70
N GLY A 202 -5.09 -16.10 13.14
CA GLY A 202 -4.45 -17.14 12.31
C GLY A 202 -2.92 -17.10 12.29
N ASN A 203 -2.30 -16.36 13.22
CA ASN A 203 -0.85 -16.24 13.36
C ASN A 203 -0.12 -17.58 13.67
N GLU A 204 -0.87 -18.68 13.91
CA GLU A 204 -0.37 -20.07 14.05
C GLU A 204 -0.59 -20.90 12.77
N ASP A 205 -1.38 -20.42 11.82
CA ASP A 205 -1.71 -21.15 10.59
C ASP A 205 -0.61 -20.96 9.53
N GLU A 206 0.05 -22.06 9.14
CA GLU A 206 1.09 -22.05 8.10
C GLU A 206 0.57 -21.65 6.72
N LYS A 207 -0.74 -21.67 6.50
CA LYS A 207 -1.40 -21.28 5.25
C LYS A 207 -1.93 -19.85 5.29
N SER A 208 -1.78 -19.16 6.42
CA SER A 208 -2.19 -17.74 6.50
C SER A 208 -1.36 -16.90 5.55
N PRO A 209 -1.92 -15.81 4.99
CA PRO A 209 -1.16 -14.88 4.14
C PRO A 209 0.10 -14.36 4.81
N GLU A 210 0.06 -14.13 6.11
CA GLU A 210 1.18 -13.66 6.93
C GLU A 210 2.29 -14.71 7.03
N ALA A 211 1.91 -15.97 7.20
CA ALA A 211 2.88 -17.08 7.25
C ALA A 211 3.56 -17.27 5.89
N LEU A 212 2.80 -17.16 4.80
CA LEU A 212 3.37 -17.21 3.45
C LEU A 212 4.26 -15.99 3.18
N LEU A 213 3.87 -14.80 3.65
CA LEU A 213 4.68 -13.60 3.50
C LEU A 213 6.06 -13.73 4.13
N ILE A 214 6.14 -14.24 5.37
CA ILE A 214 7.42 -14.33 6.09
C ILE A 214 8.11 -15.70 5.99
N GLY A 215 7.47 -16.67 5.32
CA GLY A 215 8.00 -18.04 5.18
C GLY A 215 7.95 -18.87 6.45
N ALA A 216 7.15 -18.48 7.44
CA ALA A 216 6.93 -19.16 8.71
C ALA A 216 5.71 -18.58 9.42
N THR A 217 5.11 -19.30 10.37
CA THR A 217 4.02 -18.69 11.16
C THR A 217 4.56 -17.56 12.03
N PRO A 218 3.81 -16.43 12.18
CA PRO A 218 4.24 -15.30 13.01
C PRO A 218 4.64 -15.68 14.44
N LEU A 219 3.95 -16.63 15.06
CA LEU A 219 4.29 -17.11 16.41
C LEU A 219 5.55 -17.96 16.45
N SER A 220 5.85 -18.74 15.41
CA SER A 220 7.08 -19.57 15.35
C SER A 220 8.33 -18.72 15.09
N ARG A 221 8.18 -17.56 14.42
CA ARG A 221 9.28 -16.63 14.09
C ARG A 221 8.93 -15.18 14.45
N PRO A 222 8.73 -14.88 15.74
CA PRO A 222 8.26 -13.56 16.19
C PRO A 222 9.21 -12.43 15.82
N ASN A 223 10.51 -12.67 15.76
CA ASN A 223 11.46 -11.63 15.34
C ASN A 223 11.32 -11.28 13.86
N LEU A 224 11.01 -12.27 13.01
CA LEU A 224 10.77 -12.05 11.57
C LEU A 224 9.42 -11.35 11.36
N ALA A 225 8.39 -11.76 12.10
CA ALA A 225 7.09 -11.09 12.08
C ALA A 225 7.20 -9.61 12.52
N LYS A 226 7.98 -9.33 13.58
CA LYS A 226 8.30 -7.95 13.99
C LYS A 226 9.04 -7.19 12.89
N ALA A 227 10.07 -7.79 12.27
CA ALA A 227 10.81 -7.15 11.19
C ALA A 227 9.92 -6.82 9.98
N ALA A 228 8.85 -7.57 9.76
CA ALA A 228 7.86 -7.32 8.73
C ALA A 228 6.70 -6.40 9.19
N SER A 229 6.69 -5.91 10.42
CA SER A 229 5.59 -5.11 10.99
C SER A 229 5.92 -3.62 11.01
N PRO A 230 5.09 -2.74 10.39
CA PRO A 230 5.26 -1.28 10.43
C PRO A 230 5.44 -0.71 11.84
N LEU A 231 4.70 -1.26 12.80
CA LEU A 231 4.71 -0.82 14.19
C LEU A 231 6.10 -0.90 14.85
N THR A 232 6.97 -1.78 14.33
CA THR A 232 8.34 -1.97 14.84
C THR A 232 9.26 -0.77 14.63
N TYR A 233 8.99 0.02 13.58
CA TYR A 233 9.93 1.06 13.12
C TYR A 233 9.47 2.49 13.40
N ILE A 234 8.32 2.67 14.05
CA ILE A 234 7.78 4.00 14.30
C ILE A 234 8.78 4.86 15.06
N ASP A 235 9.09 6.02 14.51
CA ASP A 235 9.88 7.05 15.17
C ASP A 235 9.31 8.46 14.90
N LYS A 236 9.79 9.46 15.65
CA LYS A 236 9.29 10.84 15.58
C LYS A 236 9.51 11.55 14.24
N ASN A 237 10.34 11.00 13.36
CA ASN A 237 10.68 11.57 12.06
C ASN A 237 9.87 10.93 10.93
N ASP A 238 8.95 10.02 11.26
CA ASP A 238 8.09 9.39 10.28
C ASP A 238 7.17 10.42 9.59
N PRO A 239 6.79 10.17 8.33
CA PRO A 239 5.87 11.04 7.63
C PRO A 239 4.49 11.07 8.30
N PRO A 240 3.68 12.11 8.05
CA PRO A 240 2.28 12.12 8.44
C PRO A 240 1.49 10.94 7.85
N PHE A 241 0.55 10.39 8.64
CA PHE A 241 -0.33 9.29 8.24
C PHE A 241 -1.80 9.70 8.21
N LEU A 242 -2.51 9.31 7.15
CA LEU A 242 -3.97 9.28 7.10
C LEU A 242 -4.42 7.83 6.96
N ILE A 243 -5.15 7.33 7.96
CA ILE A 243 -5.48 5.91 8.09
C ILE A 243 -6.99 5.74 8.00
N TYR A 244 -7.45 4.87 7.11
CA TYR A 244 -8.85 4.45 7.01
C TYR A 244 -9.01 3.00 7.37
N HIS A 245 -10.07 2.66 8.12
CA HIS A 245 -10.39 1.28 8.42
C HIS A 245 -11.90 1.08 8.56
N GLY A 246 -12.43 -0.03 8.04
CA GLY A 246 -13.84 -0.34 8.14
C GLY A 246 -14.26 -0.75 9.55
N GLU A 247 -15.43 -0.29 9.98
CA GLU A 247 -15.98 -0.70 11.27
C GLU A 247 -16.31 -2.20 11.30
N LYS A 248 -16.81 -2.74 10.17
CA LYS A 248 -17.21 -4.15 10.00
C LYS A 248 -16.18 -4.98 9.24
N ASP A 249 -14.92 -4.55 9.25
CA ASP A 249 -13.83 -5.32 8.66
C ASP A 249 -13.65 -6.65 9.40
N ASN A 250 -13.91 -7.74 8.69
CA ASN A 250 -13.81 -9.12 9.19
C ASN A 250 -12.58 -9.88 8.66
N ILE A 251 -11.72 -9.21 7.88
CA ILE A 251 -10.47 -9.78 7.35
C ILE A 251 -9.28 -9.27 8.16
N VAL A 252 -9.14 -7.94 8.23
CA VAL A 252 -8.14 -7.28 9.09
C VAL A 252 -8.88 -6.51 10.18
N SER A 253 -8.71 -6.90 11.43
CA SER A 253 -9.37 -6.20 12.53
C SER A 253 -8.96 -4.73 12.60
N ASN A 254 -9.93 -3.80 12.74
CA ASN A 254 -9.63 -2.37 12.90
C ASN A 254 -8.84 -2.05 14.18
N LYS A 255 -8.63 -3.03 15.06
CA LYS A 255 -7.70 -2.92 16.20
C LYS A 255 -6.26 -2.69 15.72
N GLN A 256 -5.89 -3.20 14.54
CA GLN A 256 -4.58 -2.97 13.92
C GLN A 256 -4.34 -1.46 13.72
N SER A 257 -5.23 -0.77 13.00
CA SER A 257 -5.13 0.66 12.77
C SER A 257 -5.29 1.50 14.05
N LYS A 258 -6.12 1.06 15.00
CA LYS A 258 -6.25 1.74 16.31
C LYS A 258 -4.94 1.68 17.09
N LEU A 259 -4.30 0.52 17.14
CA LEU A 259 -3.01 0.34 17.79
C LEU A 259 -1.92 1.18 17.10
N PHE A 260 -1.85 1.10 15.78
CA PHE A 260 -0.88 1.85 14.98
C PHE A 260 -1.02 3.36 15.17
N SER A 261 -2.25 3.90 15.08
CA SER A 261 -2.51 5.32 15.35
C SER A 261 -2.13 5.74 16.77
N ALA A 262 -2.35 4.87 17.77
CA ALA A 262 -1.96 5.15 19.17
C ALA A 262 -0.44 5.24 19.31
N TRP A 263 0.31 4.33 18.68
CA TRP A 263 1.77 4.38 18.69
C TRP A 263 2.34 5.57 17.92
N LEU A 264 1.79 5.89 16.73
CA LEU A 264 2.16 7.10 16.00
C LEU A 264 1.99 8.35 16.86
N LYS A 265 0.87 8.46 17.61
CA LYS A 265 0.64 9.57 18.56
C LYS A 265 1.63 9.58 19.70
N TYR A 266 1.96 8.40 20.26
CA TYR A 266 2.93 8.28 21.35
C TYR A 266 4.31 8.78 20.93
N TYR A 267 4.74 8.51 19.70
CA TYR A 267 6.00 9.00 19.15
C TYR A 267 5.93 10.43 18.59
N GLY A 268 4.77 11.09 18.65
CA GLY A 268 4.60 12.45 18.16
C GLY A 268 4.45 12.57 16.64
N VAL A 269 4.18 11.47 15.96
CA VAL A 269 3.92 11.47 14.51
C VAL A 269 2.51 11.98 14.24
N LYS A 270 2.41 12.97 13.34
CA LYS A 270 1.10 13.49 12.87
C LYS A 270 0.30 12.37 12.21
N ASN A 271 -0.87 12.06 12.75
CA ASN A 271 -1.72 11.05 12.14
C ASN A 271 -3.20 11.30 12.41
N GLU A 272 -4.04 10.82 11.51
CA GLU A 272 -5.49 10.79 11.67
C GLU A 272 -6.00 9.39 11.31
N LEU A 273 -6.79 8.79 12.21
CA LEU A 273 -7.50 7.53 11.97
C LEU A 273 -9.00 7.80 11.79
N VAL A 274 -9.54 7.33 10.67
CA VAL A 274 -10.97 7.38 10.36
C VAL A 274 -11.53 5.96 10.31
N ILE A 275 -12.44 5.66 11.23
CA ILE A 275 -13.21 4.41 11.17
C ILE A 275 -14.44 4.66 10.30
N VAL A 276 -14.50 4.00 9.16
CA VAL A 276 -15.61 4.13 8.21
C VAL A 276 -16.77 3.26 8.69
N LYS A 277 -17.85 3.92 9.08
CA LYS A 277 -19.04 3.25 9.64
C LYS A 277 -19.60 2.23 8.67
N ASP A 278 -19.96 1.06 9.19
CA ASP A 278 -20.53 -0.07 8.44
C ASP A 278 -19.67 -0.62 7.28
N ALA A 279 -18.49 -0.07 7.02
CA ALA A 279 -17.65 -0.51 5.92
C ALA A 279 -17.00 -1.88 6.20
N PRO A 280 -17.01 -2.79 5.20
CA PRO A 280 -16.24 -4.03 5.23
C PRO A 280 -14.74 -3.76 4.96
N HIS A 281 -13.96 -4.82 4.70
CA HIS A 281 -12.52 -4.71 4.44
C HIS A 281 -12.20 -3.86 3.20
N PHE A 282 -12.95 -3.99 2.10
CA PHE A 282 -12.70 -3.25 0.85
C PHE A 282 -14.02 -2.92 0.15
N GLY A 283 -13.96 -2.07 -0.88
CA GLY A 283 -15.10 -1.75 -1.73
C GLY A 283 -15.33 -0.26 -1.93
N THR A 284 -16.41 0.07 -2.63
CA THR A 284 -16.72 1.45 -3.05
C THR A 284 -17.05 2.40 -1.89
N MET A 285 -17.28 1.89 -0.68
CA MET A 285 -17.50 2.72 0.52
C MET A 285 -16.27 3.58 0.88
N TYR A 286 -15.09 3.25 0.35
CA TYR A 286 -13.88 4.04 0.54
C TYR A 286 -13.66 5.11 -0.56
N ASP A 287 -14.43 5.08 -1.66
CA ASP A 287 -14.34 6.06 -2.76
C ASP A 287 -15.48 7.08 -2.76
N VAL A 288 -16.09 7.32 -1.60
CA VAL A 288 -17.13 8.33 -1.41
C VAL A 288 -16.54 9.74 -1.32
N GLU A 289 -17.37 10.76 -1.57
CA GLU A 289 -16.89 12.15 -1.66
C GLU A 289 -16.22 12.64 -0.38
N GLU A 290 -16.78 12.32 0.79
CA GLU A 290 -16.24 12.73 2.08
C GLU A 290 -14.79 12.21 2.28
N ILE A 291 -14.55 10.94 1.99
CA ILE A 291 -13.22 10.31 2.09
C ILE A 291 -12.28 10.94 1.07
N ARG A 292 -12.73 11.06 -0.18
CA ARG A 292 -11.96 11.64 -1.29
C ARG A 292 -11.51 13.07 -0.98
N VAL A 293 -12.41 13.93 -0.52
CA VAL A 293 -12.08 15.33 -0.16
C VAL A 293 -11.02 15.36 0.93
N LYS A 294 -11.12 14.50 1.95
CA LYS A 294 -10.14 14.43 3.03
C LYS A 294 -8.78 13.92 2.53
N VAL A 295 -8.75 12.85 1.71
CA VAL A 295 -7.51 12.32 1.11
C VAL A 295 -6.81 13.40 0.26
N ILE A 296 -7.55 14.08 -0.61
CA ILE A 296 -6.98 15.14 -1.46
C ILE A 296 -6.50 16.33 -0.62
N GLY A 297 -7.26 16.73 0.40
CA GLY A 297 -6.88 17.80 1.32
C GLY A 297 -5.58 17.47 2.07
N PHE A 298 -5.47 16.25 2.59
CA PHE A 298 -4.28 15.76 3.27
C PHE A 298 -3.06 15.73 2.32
N LEU A 299 -3.18 15.11 1.16
CA LEU A 299 -2.08 15.04 0.19
C LEU A 299 -1.64 16.44 -0.28
N LYS A 300 -2.56 17.37 -0.53
CA LYS A 300 -2.23 18.77 -0.89
C LYS A 300 -1.51 19.51 0.23
N ALA A 301 -1.83 19.21 1.49
CA ALA A 301 -1.17 19.84 2.62
C ALA A 301 0.29 19.33 2.79
N GLU A 302 0.54 18.06 2.56
CA GLU A 302 1.83 17.44 2.81
C GLU A 302 2.78 17.47 1.59
N LEU A 303 2.23 17.57 0.37
CA LEU A 303 2.99 17.64 -0.89
C LEU A 303 3.25 19.09 -1.38
N LYS A 304 3.20 20.07 -0.49
CA LYS A 304 3.47 21.49 -0.82
C LYS A 304 4.93 21.75 -1.17
#